data_c116532371b9220a608ef34788c693ec
#
_entry.id   c116532371b9220a608ef34788c693ec
#
_cell.length_a   1.000
_cell.length_b   1.000
_cell.length_c   1.000
_cell.angle_alpha   90.00
_cell.angle_beta   90.00
_cell.angle_gamma   90.00
#
_symmetry.space_group_name_H-M   'P 1'
#
loop_
_entity.id
_entity.type
_entity.pdbx_description
1 polymer ?
#
loop_
_entity_poly.entity_id
_entity_poly.type
_entity_poly.pdbx_seq_one_letter_code
_entity_poly.pdbx_strand_id
1 'polypeptide(L)'
;APASQLAALDQQQAQLDAQGQQLDAASQQLEAQQAELDASREELATNETQLELGADLLELSEGIGVVSSDGTTALLNVAFDVPLLELDAEAKQAVIDYVEAHPIDGVEVAFSTTLAQSLPNLIGIGEIAGVVIAAIVLLVMLGTVIAAALPLVTALVGVGIAVLAALSLSGVIDMSSVTPILGVMLGLAVGIDYSLFIINRHRKQLLEGADLRESIGLANGTAGNAVTFAGSTVIIALLALNITGIPFLGLMGTVGAFAVLVAVLIAITLTPALLRLVGMRVLGRRARARVGTVHHADDRARAMPTWRALLTAVGAIVALLVIAIPALSMRVGLPDGSSEPEDSYAYQAYELTAEAFGSGA
;
A
#
# COMPACT_ATOMS: atom_id res chain seq x y z
N ALA A 1 -34.51 91.45 29.15
CA ALA A 1 -34.15 90.41 30.16
C ALA A 1 -34.44 88.96 29.66
N PRO A 2 -35.49 88.60 28.88
CA PRO A 2 -35.66 87.20 28.44
C PRO A 2 -34.71 86.77 27.36
N ALA A 3 -34.22 87.62 26.47
CA ALA A 3 -33.31 87.27 25.37
C ALA A 3 -31.90 86.92 25.86
N SER A 4 -31.42 87.51 26.91
CA SER A 4 -30.09 87.22 27.48
C SER A 4 -30.08 85.86 28.25
N GLN A 5 -31.22 85.50 28.84
CA GLN A 5 -31.35 84.20 29.50
C GLN A 5 -31.46 83.07 28.51
N LEU A 6 -32.12 83.26 27.36
CA LEU A 6 -32.18 82.31 26.30
C LEU A 6 -30.80 82.04 25.63
N ALA A 7 -30.05 83.10 25.40
CA ALA A 7 -28.66 82.98 24.89
C ALA A 7 -27.71 82.28 25.86
N ALA A 8 -27.86 82.44 27.17
CA ALA A 8 -27.11 81.72 28.19
C ALA A 8 -27.46 80.23 28.26
N LEU A 9 -28.77 79.91 28.09
CA LEU A 9 -29.24 78.49 27.98
C LEU A 9 -28.75 77.81 26.71
N ASP A 10 -28.76 78.50 25.58
CA ASP A 10 -28.21 77.97 24.31
C ASP A 10 -26.71 77.70 24.40
N GLN A 11 -25.96 78.61 25.10
CA GLN A 11 -24.57 78.37 25.37
C GLN A 11 -24.30 77.18 26.31
N GLN A 12 -25.11 77.04 27.34
CA GLN A 12 -25.01 75.86 28.20
C GLN A 12 -25.37 74.55 27.51
N GLN A 13 -26.36 74.60 26.63
CA GLN A 13 -26.75 73.44 25.81
C GLN A 13 -25.60 73.03 24.84
N ALA A 14 -24.99 74.01 24.18
CA ALA A 14 -23.84 73.75 23.29
C ALA A 14 -22.63 73.23 24.04
N GLN A 15 -22.42 73.64 25.32
CA GLN A 15 -21.35 73.08 26.15
C GLN A 15 -21.68 71.64 26.59
N LEU A 16 -22.92 71.32 26.92
CA LEU A 16 -23.38 69.96 27.27
C LEU A 16 -23.26 69.03 26.06
N ASP A 17 -23.64 69.48 24.88
CA ASP A 17 -23.52 68.68 23.66
C ASP A 17 -22.05 68.43 23.31
N ALA A 18 -21.17 69.44 23.49
CA ALA A 18 -19.73 69.23 23.31
C ALA A 18 -19.11 68.28 24.34
N GLN A 19 -19.55 68.32 25.59
CA GLN A 19 -19.13 67.33 26.61
C GLN A 19 -19.68 65.94 26.32
N GLY A 20 -20.91 65.83 25.81
CA GLY A 20 -21.51 64.58 25.38
C GLY A 20 -20.68 63.90 24.26
N GLN A 21 -20.31 64.69 23.23
CA GLN A 21 -19.43 64.21 22.15
C GLN A 21 -18.04 63.77 22.64
N GLN A 22 -17.47 64.48 23.61
CA GLN A 22 -16.21 64.09 24.23
C GLN A 22 -16.32 62.77 25.04
N LEU A 23 -17.44 62.58 25.73
CA LEU A 23 -17.70 61.35 26.46
C LEU A 23 -17.92 60.16 25.54
N ASP A 24 -18.66 60.35 24.45
CA ASP A 24 -18.85 59.32 23.44
C ASP A 24 -17.55 58.92 22.75
N ALA A 25 -16.71 59.90 22.44
CA ALA A 25 -15.37 59.63 21.88
C ALA A 25 -14.45 58.91 22.86
N ALA A 26 -14.50 59.25 24.13
CA ALA A 26 -13.75 58.57 25.19
C ALA A 26 -14.25 57.14 25.43
N SER A 27 -15.57 56.91 25.37
CA SER A 27 -16.13 55.55 25.47
C SER A 27 -15.75 54.67 24.30
N GLN A 28 -15.78 55.19 23.06
CA GLN A 28 -15.31 54.45 21.89
C GLN A 28 -13.83 54.09 21.95
N GLN A 29 -13.01 55.02 22.49
CA GLN A 29 -11.58 54.77 22.69
C GLN A 29 -11.35 53.69 23.74
N LEU A 30 -12.15 53.68 24.80
CA LEU A 30 -12.08 52.68 25.87
C LEU A 30 -12.51 51.31 25.35
N GLU A 31 -13.58 51.23 24.55
CA GLU A 31 -14.01 49.99 23.89
C GLU A 31 -12.96 49.42 22.93
N ALA A 32 -12.29 50.32 22.16
CA ALA A 32 -11.21 49.89 21.26
C ALA A 32 -9.99 49.35 22.06
N GLN A 33 -9.61 50.04 23.16
CA GLN A 33 -8.53 49.55 24.04
C GLN A 33 -8.89 48.23 24.74
N GLN A 34 -10.14 48.06 25.08
CA GLN A 34 -10.62 46.80 25.70
C GLN A 34 -10.56 45.66 24.73
N ALA A 35 -10.97 45.85 23.48
CA ALA A 35 -10.86 44.86 22.41
C ALA A 35 -9.39 44.50 22.11
N GLU A 36 -8.48 45.47 22.11
CA GLU A 36 -7.05 45.22 21.93
C GLU A 36 -6.43 44.44 23.09
N LEU A 37 -6.91 44.72 24.31
CA LEU A 37 -6.48 44.01 25.52
C LEU A 37 -6.98 42.57 25.54
N ASP A 38 -8.20 42.32 25.09
CA ASP A 38 -8.78 40.98 25.01
C ASP A 38 -8.08 40.16 23.92
N ALA A 39 -7.78 40.75 22.76
CA ALA A 39 -6.96 40.12 21.71
C ALA A 39 -5.57 39.74 22.19
N SER A 40 -4.90 40.66 22.94
CA SER A 40 -3.58 40.37 23.51
C SER A 40 -3.62 39.27 24.58
N ARG A 41 -4.69 39.18 25.34
CA ARG A 41 -4.89 38.09 26.31
C ARG A 41 -5.08 36.73 25.63
N GLU A 42 -5.80 36.68 24.50
CA GLU A 42 -5.99 35.46 23.72
C GLU A 42 -4.67 35.00 23.09
N GLU A 43 -3.88 35.93 22.59
CA GLU A 43 -2.53 35.67 22.07
C GLU A 43 -1.59 35.15 23.16
N LEU A 44 -1.60 35.76 24.35
CA LEU A 44 -0.83 35.29 25.50
C LEU A 44 -1.23 33.89 25.96
N ALA A 45 -2.53 33.57 26.01
CA ALA A 45 -3.00 32.23 26.36
C ALA A 45 -2.59 31.18 25.33
N THR A 46 -2.59 31.55 24.05
CA THR A 46 -2.10 30.69 22.97
C THR A 46 -0.60 30.43 23.09
N ASN A 47 0.20 31.49 23.36
CA ASN A 47 1.64 31.38 23.55
C ASN A 47 2.00 30.58 24.82
N GLU A 48 1.23 30.75 25.90
CA GLU A 48 1.41 29.95 27.12
C GLU A 48 1.15 28.49 26.91
N THR A 49 0.08 28.13 26.15
CA THR A 49 -0.19 26.76 25.76
C THR A 49 0.91 26.17 24.85
N GLN A 50 1.46 26.94 23.92
CA GLN A 50 2.57 26.52 23.08
C GLN A 50 3.88 26.32 23.89
N LEU A 51 4.14 27.16 24.89
CA LEU A 51 5.26 27.00 25.79
C LEU A 51 5.13 25.76 26.68
N GLU A 52 3.94 25.51 27.19
CA GLU A 52 3.64 24.30 27.98
C GLU A 52 3.84 23.03 27.16
N LEU A 53 3.27 22.99 25.94
CA LEU A 53 3.50 21.89 24.97
C LEU A 53 5.00 21.75 24.61
N GLY A 54 5.72 22.85 24.46
CA GLY A 54 7.15 22.84 24.21
C GLY A 54 7.95 22.26 25.37
N ALA A 55 7.57 22.61 26.61
CA ALA A 55 8.19 22.09 27.83
C ALA A 55 7.91 20.58 28.00
N ASP A 56 6.69 20.13 27.77
CA ASP A 56 6.30 18.71 27.80
C ASP A 56 7.06 17.91 26.74
N LEU A 57 7.21 18.45 25.53
CA LEU A 57 8.02 17.85 24.48
C LEU A 57 9.50 17.76 24.85
N LEU A 58 10.03 18.77 25.55
CA LEU A 58 11.41 18.78 26.02
C LEU A 58 11.62 17.71 27.11
N GLU A 59 10.68 17.59 28.04
CA GLU A 59 10.70 16.55 29.10
C GLU A 59 10.61 15.15 28.49
N LEU A 60 9.71 14.94 27.51
CA LEU A 60 9.62 13.69 26.76
C LEU A 60 10.89 13.39 25.93
N SER A 61 11.60 14.42 25.47
CA SER A 61 12.85 14.28 24.71
C SER A 61 14.08 14.07 25.57
N GLU A 62 14.04 14.32 26.88
CA GLU A 62 15.16 14.09 27.81
C GLU A 62 15.60 12.61 27.84
N GLY A 63 14.70 11.67 27.43
CA GLY A 63 15.01 10.23 27.25
C GLY A 63 15.54 9.86 25.87
N ILE A 64 15.49 10.77 24.89
CA ILE A 64 15.94 10.54 23.50
C ILE A 64 17.32 11.17 23.34
N GLY A 65 18.33 10.57 23.93
CA GLY A 65 19.72 10.97 23.73
C GLY A 65 20.16 10.62 22.30
N VAL A 66 20.79 11.57 21.60
CA VAL A 66 21.50 11.28 20.34
C VAL A 66 22.82 10.55 20.57
N VAL A 67 23.23 10.40 21.83
CA VAL A 67 24.41 9.65 22.26
C VAL A 67 23.95 8.65 23.31
N SER A 68 24.39 7.39 23.19
CA SER A 68 24.09 6.33 24.14
C SER A 68 24.60 6.65 25.56
N SER A 69 23.99 6.05 26.56
CA SER A 69 24.32 6.29 27.98
C SER A 69 25.77 5.94 28.34
N ASP A 70 26.40 5.05 27.60
CA ASP A 70 27.80 4.65 27.73
C ASP A 70 28.77 5.50 26.89
N GLY A 71 28.23 6.41 26.04
CA GLY A 71 28.99 7.30 25.17
C GLY A 71 29.68 6.60 23.99
N THR A 72 29.32 5.35 23.68
CA THR A 72 29.96 4.56 22.63
C THR A 72 29.25 4.70 21.27
N THR A 73 27.96 5.02 21.25
CA THR A 73 27.12 5.10 20.05
C THR A 73 26.46 6.46 19.95
N ALA A 74 26.41 7.02 18.75
CA ALA A 74 25.73 8.26 18.47
C ALA A 74 24.85 8.19 17.22
N LEU A 75 23.69 8.83 17.27
CA LEU A 75 22.78 8.98 16.13
C LEU A 75 23.06 10.30 15.42
N LEU A 76 23.36 10.23 14.13
CA LEU A 76 23.55 11.41 13.29
C LEU A 76 22.35 11.58 12.37
N ASN A 77 21.70 12.74 12.44
CA ASN A 77 20.60 13.08 11.55
C ASN A 77 21.12 13.86 10.33
N VAL A 78 20.86 13.33 9.14
CA VAL A 78 21.15 14.03 7.88
C VAL A 78 19.86 14.71 7.42
N ALA A 79 19.88 16.04 7.38
CA ALA A 79 18.76 16.84 6.89
C ALA A 79 18.94 17.11 5.38
N PHE A 80 17.88 16.88 4.62
CA PHE A 80 17.81 17.23 3.20
C PHE A 80 16.91 18.43 3.01
N ASP A 81 17.11 19.20 1.97
CA ASP A 81 16.33 20.39 1.60
C ASP A 81 15.03 20.05 0.87
N VAL A 82 14.82 18.77 0.56
CA VAL A 82 13.61 18.21 -0.07
C VAL A 82 12.98 17.16 0.83
N PRO A 83 11.65 16.94 0.74
CA PRO A 83 10.99 15.88 1.46
C PRO A 83 11.57 14.50 1.09
N LEU A 84 11.61 13.58 2.04
CA LEU A 84 12.19 12.25 1.87
C LEU A 84 11.60 11.46 0.68
N LEU A 85 10.32 11.67 0.38
CA LEU A 85 9.61 11.03 -0.74
C LEU A 85 10.03 11.58 -2.12
N GLU A 86 10.54 12.81 -2.16
CA GLU A 86 11.04 13.47 -3.37
C GLU A 86 12.56 13.29 -3.54
N LEU A 87 13.22 12.68 -2.56
CA LEU A 87 14.66 12.48 -2.56
C LEU A 87 15.05 11.35 -3.50
N ASP A 88 15.84 11.65 -4.50
CA ASP A 88 16.36 10.67 -5.45
C ASP A 88 17.21 9.59 -4.76
N ALA A 89 17.10 8.35 -5.23
CA ALA A 89 17.93 7.24 -4.75
C ALA A 89 19.43 7.53 -4.91
N GLU A 90 19.82 8.27 -5.97
CA GLU A 90 21.21 8.69 -6.20
C GLU A 90 21.72 9.62 -5.10
N ALA A 91 20.88 10.55 -4.60
CA ALA A 91 21.27 11.45 -3.52
C ALA A 91 21.47 10.70 -2.19
N LYS A 92 20.61 9.72 -1.90
CA LYS A 92 20.77 8.84 -0.72
C LYS A 92 22.05 8.01 -0.83
N GLN A 93 22.28 7.40 -2.00
CA GLN A 93 23.47 6.60 -2.26
C GLN A 93 24.73 7.44 -2.19
N ALA A 94 24.72 8.67 -2.68
CA ALA A 94 25.86 9.58 -2.60
C ALA A 94 26.28 9.88 -1.16
N VAL A 95 25.33 9.96 -0.22
CA VAL A 95 25.65 10.13 1.21
C VAL A 95 26.34 8.88 1.76
N ILE A 96 25.82 7.70 1.42
CA ILE A 96 26.41 6.42 1.83
C ILE A 96 27.83 6.30 1.27
N ASP A 97 28.00 6.48 -0.04
CA ASP A 97 29.29 6.41 -0.73
C ASP A 97 30.30 7.40 -0.18
N TYR A 98 29.84 8.62 0.16
CA TYR A 98 30.72 9.63 0.77
C TYR A 98 31.24 9.19 2.13
N VAL A 99 30.38 8.66 2.99
CA VAL A 99 30.77 8.18 4.32
C VAL A 99 31.68 6.97 4.24
N GLU A 100 31.38 6.01 3.35
CA GLU A 100 32.25 4.85 3.11
C GLU A 100 33.61 5.19 2.54
N ALA A 101 33.68 6.24 1.69
CA ALA A 101 34.94 6.73 1.14
C ALA A 101 35.81 7.46 2.16
N HIS A 102 35.21 7.89 3.29
CA HIS A 102 35.91 8.65 4.35
C HIS A 102 35.77 7.95 5.70
N PRO A 103 36.28 6.71 5.85
CA PRO A 103 36.16 5.97 7.10
C PRO A 103 36.87 6.71 8.24
N ILE A 104 36.27 6.67 9.41
CA ILE A 104 36.86 7.22 10.64
C ILE A 104 37.45 6.07 11.44
N ASP A 105 38.74 6.13 11.72
CA ASP A 105 39.44 5.06 12.44
C ASP A 105 38.76 4.76 13.79
N GLY A 106 38.38 3.52 13.99
CA GLY A 106 37.75 3.04 15.23
C GLY A 106 36.25 3.37 15.37
N VAL A 107 35.61 3.87 14.30
CA VAL A 107 34.17 4.14 14.25
C VAL A 107 33.51 3.21 13.22
N GLU A 108 32.53 2.47 13.64
CA GLU A 108 31.63 1.72 12.77
C GLU A 108 30.41 2.58 12.44
N VAL A 109 30.08 2.70 11.17
CA VAL A 109 28.95 3.51 10.69
C VAL A 109 27.91 2.61 10.07
N ALA A 110 26.66 2.68 10.56
CA ALA A 110 25.52 2.01 9.98
C ALA A 110 24.49 3.03 9.50
N PHE A 111 23.80 2.70 8.42
CA PHE A 111 22.84 3.59 7.78
C PHE A 111 21.41 3.16 8.09
N SER A 112 20.58 4.11 8.54
CA SER A 112 19.19 3.84 8.87
C SER A 112 18.43 3.27 7.66
N THR A 113 17.37 2.51 7.95
CA THR A 113 16.43 1.97 6.94
C THR A 113 15.99 3.05 5.97
N THR A 114 15.74 4.26 6.44
CA THR A 114 15.25 5.38 5.66
C THR A 114 16.26 5.89 4.62
N LEU A 115 17.53 5.86 4.97
CA LEU A 115 18.62 6.25 4.07
C LEU A 115 19.03 5.10 3.15
N ALA A 116 19.16 3.89 3.70
CA ALA A 116 19.60 2.70 2.98
C ALA A 116 18.54 2.09 2.05
N GLN A 117 17.26 2.31 2.34
CA GLN A 117 16.20 1.91 1.40
C GLN A 117 16.23 2.78 0.15
N SER A 118 16.83 2.23 -0.89
CA SER A 118 16.44 2.59 -2.25
C SER A 118 14.96 2.26 -2.43
N LEU A 119 14.24 3.02 -3.25
CA LEU A 119 12.86 2.67 -3.61
C LEU A 119 12.83 1.15 -3.91
N PRO A 120 12.00 0.35 -3.22
CA PRO A 120 12.00 -1.07 -3.46
C PRO A 120 11.73 -1.28 -4.94
N ASN A 121 12.62 -2.01 -5.59
CA ASN A 121 12.44 -2.37 -6.99
C ASN A 121 11.07 -3.04 -7.09
N LEU A 122 10.13 -2.40 -7.81
CA LEU A 122 8.77 -2.93 -8.04
C LEU A 122 8.80 -4.36 -8.61
N ILE A 123 9.95 -4.76 -9.16
CA ILE A 123 10.22 -6.10 -9.68
C ILE A 123 11.54 -6.58 -9.08
N GLY A 124 11.46 -7.27 -7.96
CA GLY A 124 12.61 -7.91 -7.31
C GLY A 124 12.93 -9.30 -7.90
N ILE A 125 13.99 -9.90 -7.38
CA ILE A 125 14.39 -11.28 -7.75
C ILE A 125 13.29 -12.28 -7.39
N GLY A 126 12.54 -12.03 -6.32
CA GLY A 126 11.42 -12.88 -5.86
C GLY A 126 10.27 -12.91 -6.87
N GLU A 127 9.87 -11.75 -7.41
CA GLU A 127 8.79 -11.64 -8.40
C GLU A 127 9.19 -12.32 -9.71
N ILE A 128 10.43 -12.14 -10.15
CA ILE A 128 10.95 -12.81 -11.37
C ILE A 128 10.96 -14.32 -11.15
N ALA A 129 11.47 -14.80 -10.02
CA ALA A 129 11.47 -16.22 -9.69
C ALA A 129 10.05 -16.78 -9.62
N GLY A 130 9.11 -16.05 -9.00
CA GLY A 130 7.70 -16.41 -8.96
C GLY A 130 7.06 -16.56 -10.33
N VAL A 131 7.31 -15.60 -11.25
CA VAL A 131 6.82 -15.66 -12.64
C VAL A 131 7.44 -16.83 -13.39
N VAL A 132 8.72 -17.12 -13.22
CA VAL A 132 9.40 -18.26 -13.84
C VAL A 132 8.83 -19.58 -13.34
N ILE A 133 8.64 -19.74 -12.03
CA ILE A 133 8.01 -20.93 -11.45
C ILE A 133 6.58 -21.09 -11.98
N ALA A 134 5.78 -20.02 -12.00
CA ALA A 134 4.44 -20.03 -12.55
C ALA A 134 4.45 -20.45 -14.03
N ALA A 135 5.36 -19.94 -14.84
CA ALA A 135 5.51 -20.32 -16.24
C ALA A 135 5.81 -21.81 -16.40
N ILE A 136 6.69 -22.38 -15.58
CA ILE A 136 7.01 -23.80 -15.59
C ILE A 136 5.79 -24.65 -15.22
N VAL A 137 5.10 -24.27 -14.13
CA VAL A 137 3.89 -24.98 -13.67
C VAL A 137 2.79 -24.92 -14.72
N LEU A 138 2.55 -23.75 -15.32
CA LEU A 138 1.58 -23.57 -16.39
C LEU A 138 1.95 -24.39 -17.63
N LEU A 139 3.23 -24.45 -17.99
CA LEU A 139 3.70 -25.25 -19.11
C LEU A 139 3.45 -26.74 -18.88
N VAL A 140 3.72 -27.24 -17.68
CA VAL A 140 3.47 -28.64 -17.30
C VAL A 140 1.98 -28.95 -17.31
N MET A 141 1.16 -28.09 -16.72
CA MET A 141 -0.30 -28.29 -16.63
C MET A 141 -1.00 -28.16 -17.98
N LEU A 142 -0.65 -27.16 -18.76
CA LEU A 142 -1.31 -26.85 -20.03
C LEU A 142 -0.66 -27.57 -21.21
N GLY A 143 0.57 -28.06 -21.08
CA GLY A 143 1.27 -28.89 -22.07
C GLY A 143 1.61 -28.20 -23.39
N THR A 144 1.46 -26.85 -23.47
CA THR A 144 1.89 -26.05 -24.63
C THR A 144 2.38 -24.68 -24.18
N VAL A 145 3.45 -24.19 -24.80
CA VAL A 145 4.01 -22.85 -24.53
C VAL A 145 2.95 -21.76 -24.78
N ILE A 146 2.18 -21.90 -25.85
CA ILE A 146 1.13 -20.92 -26.20
C ILE A 146 0.06 -20.83 -25.11
N ALA A 147 -0.44 -21.98 -24.63
CA ALA A 147 -1.44 -21.98 -23.57
C ALA A 147 -0.89 -21.45 -22.24
N ALA A 148 0.37 -21.76 -21.92
CA ALA A 148 1.03 -21.28 -20.72
C ALA A 148 1.34 -19.78 -20.77
N ALA A 149 1.67 -19.25 -21.95
CA ALA A 149 1.94 -17.83 -22.14
C ALA A 149 0.67 -16.94 -22.00
N LEU A 150 -0.51 -17.45 -22.35
CA LEU A 150 -1.74 -16.66 -22.32
C LEU A 150 -2.05 -16.07 -20.92
N PRO A 151 -2.10 -16.85 -19.82
CA PRO A 151 -2.35 -16.32 -18.51
C PRO A 151 -1.28 -15.31 -18.07
N LEU A 152 -0.02 -15.57 -18.41
CA LEU A 152 1.10 -14.67 -18.06
C LEU A 152 0.98 -13.33 -18.79
N VAL A 153 0.70 -13.35 -20.10
CA VAL A 153 0.54 -12.12 -20.88
C VAL A 153 -0.64 -11.31 -20.37
N THR A 154 -1.79 -11.95 -20.10
CA THR A 154 -2.98 -11.25 -19.60
C THR A 154 -2.75 -10.68 -18.21
N ALA A 155 -2.05 -11.40 -17.33
CA ALA A 155 -1.71 -10.91 -15.99
C ALA A 155 -0.72 -9.75 -16.05
N LEU A 156 0.33 -9.84 -16.88
CA LEU A 156 1.31 -8.74 -17.06
C LEU A 156 0.66 -7.47 -17.61
N VAL A 157 -0.25 -7.59 -18.58
CA VAL A 157 -1.03 -6.44 -19.06
C VAL A 157 -1.87 -5.83 -17.93
N GLY A 158 -2.53 -6.68 -17.13
CA GLY A 158 -3.34 -6.24 -15.99
C GLY A 158 -2.54 -5.51 -14.94
N VAL A 159 -1.41 -6.08 -14.56
CA VAL A 159 -0.47 -5.48 -13.61
C VAL A 159 0.07 -4.16 -14.15
N GLY A 160 0.47 -4.11 -15.44
CA GLY A 160 0.93 -2.88 -16.07
C GLY A 160 -0.10 -1.76 -15.98
N ILE A 161 -1.37 -2.04 -16.28
CA ILE A 161 -2.46 -1.07 -16.15
C ILE A 161 -2.66 -0.64 -14.68
N ALA A 162 -2.66 -1.60 -13.75
CA ALA A 162 -2.85 -1.31 -12.32
C ALA A 162 -1.72 -0.44 -11.74
N VAL A 163 -0.46 -0.75 -12.12
CA VAL A 163 0.72 0.02 -11.70
C VAL A 163 0.70 1.43 -12.28
N LEU A 164 0.44 1.58 -13.58
CA LEU A 164 0.38 2.89 -14.21
C LEU A 164 -0.73 3.76 -13.60
N ALA A 165 -1.88 3.16 -13.28
CA ALA A 165 -2.95 3.86 -12.59
C ALA A 165 -2.57 4.26 -11.16
N ALA A 166 -1.92 3.37 -10.40
CA ALA A 166 -1.43 3.68 -9.06
C ALA A 166 -0.40 4.81 -9.09
N LEU A 167 0.58 4.76 -10.00
CA LEU A 167 1.59 5.80 -10.16
C LEU A 167 0.99 7.15 -10.60
N SER A 168 -0.07 7.13 -11.42
CA SER A 168 -0.78 8.37 -11.81
C SER A 168 -1.47 9.05 -10.62
N LEU A 169 -1.81 8.30 -9.57
CA LEU A 169 -2.44 8.80 -8.36
C LEU A 169 -1.42 9.20 -7.27
N SER A 170 -0.16 8.77 -7.39
CA SER A 170 0.87 9.04 -6.38
C SER A 170 1.21 10.53 -6.21
N GLY A 171 0.93 11.36 -7.20
CA GLY A 171 1.07 12.82 -7.10
C GLY A 171 -0.03 13.52 -6.30
N VAL A 172 -1.10 12.80 -5.93
CA VAL A 172 -2.27 13.34 -5.19
C VAL A 172 -2.43 12.68 -3.82
N ILE A 173 -1.97 11.44 -3.69
CA ILE A 173 -2.11 10.62 -2.48
C ILE A 173 -0.73 10.12 -2.08
N ASP A 174 -0.30 10.44 -0.87
CA ASP A 174 0.94 9.89 -0.30
C ASP A 174 0.82 8.37 -0.16
N MET A 175 1.57 7.67 -1.00
CA MET A 175 1.55 6.20 -1.04
C MET A 175 2.84 5.65 -0.43
N SER A 176 2.69 4.78 0.56
CA SER A 176 3.81 3.94 1.00
C SER A 176 4.30 3.06 -0.17
N SER A 177 5.61 2.88 -0.28
CA SER A 177 6.26 2.03 -1.30
C SER A 177 5.74 0.58 -1.32
N VAL A 178 5.25 0.07 -0.20
CA VAL A 178 4.65 -1.27 -0.06
C VAL A 178 3.32 -1.38 -0.82
N THR A 179 2.55 -0.29 -0.92
CA THR A 179 1.20 -0.31 -1.52
C THR A 179 1.20 -0.70 -3.01
N PRO A 180 2.03 -0.13 -3.89
CA PRO A 180 2.13 -0.57 -5.29
C PRO A 180 2.61 -2.01 -5.42
N ILE A 181 3.55 -2.46 -4.59
CA ILE A 181 4.08 -3.83 -4.62
C ILE A 181 2.96 -4.84 -4.35
N LEU A 182 2.14 -4.61 -3.33
CA LEU A 182 0.98 -5.45 -3.05
C LEU A 182 -0.01 -5.48 -4.21
N GLY A 183 -0.23 -4.33 -4.86
CA GLY A 183 -1.06 -4.25 -6.07
C GLY A 183 -0.51 -5.13 -7.20
N VAL A 184 0.81 -5.10 -7.42
CA VAL A 184 1.50 -5.95 -8.41
C VAL A 184 1.34 -7.42 -8.07
N MET A 185 1.67 -7.81 -6.84
CA MET A 185 1.60 -9.22 -6.41
C MET A 185 0.18 -9.77 -6.51
N LEU A 186 -0.81 -9.01 -6.01
CA LEU A 186 -2.20 -9.43 -6.05
C LEU A 186 -2.74 -9.47 -7.48
N GLY A 187 -2.44 -8.45 -8.28
CA GLY A 187 -2.84 -8.39 -9.69
C GLY A 187 -2.25 -9.52 -10.52
N LEU A 188 -0.98 -9.88 -10.28
CA LEU A 188 -0.31 -10.98 -10.96
C LEU A 188 -0.93 -12.33 -10.58
N ALA A 189 -1.08 -12.60 -9.29
CA ALA A 189 -1.63 -13.85 -8.79
C ALA A 189 -3.06 -14.07 -9.28
N VAL A 190 -3.93 -13.09 -9.04
CA VAL A 190 -5.36 -13.15 -9.44
C VAL A 190 -5.51 -13.15 -10.96
N GLY A 191 -4.70 -12.36 -11.68
CA GLY A 191 -4.73 -12.30 -13.14
C GLY A 191 -4.37 -13.62 -13.80
N ILE A 192 -3.35 -14.31 -13.30
CA ILE A 192 -2.97 -15.66 -13.77
C ILE A 192 -4.10 -16.65 -13.50
N ASP A 193 -4.60 -16.71 -12.27
CA ASP A 193 -5.59 -17.69 -11.84
C ASP A 193 -6.92 -17.53 -12.59
N TYR A 194 -7.41 -16.31 -12.73
CA TYR A 194 -8.68 -16.06 -13.40
C TYR A 194 -8.61 -16.33 -14.90
N SER A 195 -7.52 -15.94 -15.55
CA SER A 195 -7.28 -16.27 -16.95
C SER A 195 -7.13 -17.77 -17.16
N LEU A 196 -6.37 -18.44 -16.29
CA LEU A 196 -6.17 -19.89 -16.32
C LEU A 196 -7.50 -20.65 -16.21
N PHE A 197 -8.41 -20.19 -15.35
CA PHE A 197 -9.72 -20.81 -15.16
C PHE A 197 -10.55 -20.78 -16.43
N ILE A 198 -10.61 -19.65 -17.14
CA ILE A 198 -11.31 -19.50 -18.41
C ILE A 198 -10.63 -20.34 -19.52
N ILE A 199 -9.30 -20.27 -19.61
CA ILE A 199 -8.52 -21.02 -20.61
C ILE A 199 -8.71 -22.53 -20.43
N ASN A 200 -8.66 -23.01 -19.18
CA ASN A 200 -8.82 -24.44 -18.90
C ASN A 200 -10.24 -24.93 -19.24
N ARG A 201 -11.27 -24.14 -18.94
CA ARG A 201 -12.65 -24.44 -19.32
C ARG A 201 -12.82 -24.51 -20.83
N HIS A 202 -12.27 -23.53 -21.56
CA HIS A 202 -12.27 -23.52 -23.03
C HIS A 202 -11.57 -24.78 -23.61
N ARG A 203 -10.38 -25.12 -23.09
CA ARG A 203 -9.63 -26.30 -23.55
C ARG A 203 -10.40 -27.58 -23.32
N LYS A 204 -11.09 -27.73 -22.20
CA LYS A 204 -11.92 -28.91 -21.91
C LYS A 204 -13.05 -29.06 -22.93
N GLN A 205 -13.74 -27.96 -23.24
CA GLN A 205 -14.81 -27.95 -24.24
C GLN A 205 -14.32 -28.26 -25.66
N LEU A 206 -13.16 -27.74 -26.05
CA LEU A 206 -12.55 -28.10 -27.33
C LEU A 206 -12.22 -29.59 -27.43
N LEU A 207 -11.74 -30.21 -26.35
CA LEU A 207 -11.44 -31.64 -26.30
C LEU A 207 -12.73 -32.48 -26.40
N GLU A 208 -13.83 -31.97 -25.86
CA GLU A 208 -15.17 -32.56 -25.98
C GLU A 208 -15.77 -32.42 -27.40
N GLY A 209 -15.13 -31.65 -28.28
CA GLY A 209 -15.52 -31.47 -29.67
C GLY A 209 -16.38 -30.25 -29.95
N ALA A 210 -16.50 -29.31 -29.00
CA ALA A 210 -17.19 -28.05 -29.23
C ALA A 210 -16.48 -27.18 -30.28
N ASP A 211 -17.24 -26.39 -31.03
CA ASP A 211 -16.69 -25.42 -31.97
C ASP A 211 -15.88 -24.34 -31.23
N LEU A 212 -14.86 -23.81 -31.92
CA LEU A 212 -13.94 -22.81 -31.34
C LEU A 212 -14.68 -21.59 -30.80
N ARG A 213 -15.66 -21.08 -31.54
CA ARG A 213 -16.41 -19.88 -31.17
C ARG A 213 -17.40 -20.16 -30.02
N GLU A 214 -18.05 -21.29 -30.10
CA GLU A 214 -18.99 -21.76 -29.09
C GLU A 214 -18.25 -22.01 -27.74
N SER A 215 -17.11 -22.69 -27.78
CA SER A 215 -16.33 -22.99 -26.58
C SER A 215 -15.78 -21.74 -25.90
N ILE A 216 -15.40 -20.67 -26.63
CA ILE A 216 -15.01 -19.40 -26.04
C ILE A 216 -16.21 -18.74 -25.34
N GLY A 217 -17.36 -18.69 -26.01
CA GLY A 217 -18.59 -18.13 -25.43
C GLY A 217 -19.05 -18.86 -24.17
N LEU A 218 -19.07 -20.18 -24.22
CA LEU A 218 -19.43 -21.05 -23.08
C LEU A 218 -18.42 -20.94 -21.93
N ALA A 219 -17.12 -20.90 -22.22
CA ALA A 219 -16.09 -20.74 -21.19
C ALA A 219 -16.22 -19.39 -20.50
N ASN A 220 -16.41 -18.32 -21.26
CA ASN A 220 -16.61 -16.97 -20.69
C ASN A 220 -17.94 -16.85 -19.92
N GLY A 221 -19.03 -17.43 -20.45
CA GLY A 221 -20.35 -17.43 -19.78
C GLY A 221 -20.40 -18.27 -18.50
N THR A 222 -19.57 -19.31 -18.37
CA THR A 222 -19.55 -20.18 -17.17
C THR A 222 -18.39 -19.82 -16.23
N ALA A 223 -17.17 -20.01 -16.69
CA ALA A 223 -15.98 -19.68 -15.89
C ALA A 223 -15.83 -18.18 -15.67
N GLY A 224 -16.15 -17.35 -16.66
CA GLY A 224 -16.13 -15.88 -16.51
C GLY A 224 -17.14 -15.38 -15.49
N ASN A 225 -18.34 -15.96 -15.41
CA ASN A 225 -19.29 -15.62 -14.33
C ASN A 225 -18.73 -15.98 -12.95
N ALA A 226 -18.10 -17.14 -12.80
CA ALA A 226 -17.47 -17.53 -11.55
C ALA A 226 -16.32 -16.58 -11.18
N VAL A 227 -15.50 -16.16 -12.16
CA VAL A 227 -14.43 -15.17 -11.99
C VAL A 227 -14.99 -13.81 -11.56
N THR A 228 -16.07 -13.36 -12.19
CA THR A 228 -16.73 -12.08 -11.82
C THR A 228 -17.25 -12.13 -10.39
N PHE A 229 -17.92 -13.22 -10.01
CA PHE A 229 -18.42 -13.37 -8.64
C PHE A 229 -17.27 -13.43 -7.62
N ALA A 230 -16.27 -14.29 -7.85
CA ALA A 230 -15.11 -14.40 -6.96
C ALA A 230 -14.33 -13.09 -6.86
N GLY A 231 -14.09 -12.42 -7.99
CA GLY A 231 -13.42 -11.12 -8.01
C GLY A 231 -14.19 -10.04 -7.26
N SER A 232 -15.52 -9.99 -7.43
CA SER A 232 -16.36 -9.04 -6.71
C SER A 232 -16.28 -9.24 -5.19
N THR A 233 -16.26 -10.48 -4.71
CA THR A 233 -16.11 -10.76 -3.27
C THR A 233 -14.77 -10.31 -2.73
N VAL A 234 -13.68 -10.53 -3.49
CA VAL A 234 -12.34 -10.06 -3.12
C VAL A 234 -12.27 -8.52 -3.12
N ILE A 235 -12.85 -7.86 -4.13
CA ILE A 235 -12.92 -6.38 -4.20
C ILE A 235 -13.65 -5.82 -2.96
N ILE A 236 -14.81 -6.38 -2.62
CA ILE A 236 -15.58 -5.93 -1.44
C ILE A 236 -14.77 -6.14 -0.16
N ALA A 237 -14.11 -7.30 -0.01
CA ALA A 237 -13.28 -7.59 1.17
C ALA A 237 -12.10 -6.63 1.30
N LEU A 238 -11.43 -6.29 0.19
CA LEU A 238 -10.33 -5.33 0.19
C LEU A 238 -10.81 -3.91 0.48
N LEU A 239 -11.93 -3.48 -0.10
CA LEU A 239 -12.52 -2.17 0.19
C LEU A 239 -13.00 -2.05 1.64
N ALA A 240 -13.37 -3.16 2.29
CA ALA A 240 -13.77 -3.17 3.70
C ALA A 240 -12.61 -2.76 4.64
N LEU A 241 -11.34 -2.83 4.21
CA LEU A 241 -10.20 -2.31 4.97
C LEU A 241 -10.30 -0.80 5.24
N ASN A 242 -11.05 -0.05 4.42
CA ASN A 242 -11.31 1.37 4.67
C ASN A 242 -12.16 1.61 5.94
N ILE A 243 -12.92 0.60 6.39
CA ILE A 243 -13.76 0.70 7.60
C ILE A 243 -12.91 0.73 8.88
N THR A 244 -11.68 0.24 8.81
CA THR A 244 -10.77 0.22 9.97
C THR A 244 -10.39 1.61 10.48
N GLY A 245 -10.55 2.64 9.65
CA GLY A 245 -10.13 4.01 9.97
C GLY A 245 -8.62 4.23 9.96
N ILE A 246 -7.82 3.22 9.56
CA ILE A 246 -6.37 3.31 9.42
C ILE A 246 -6.04 3.66 7.97
N PRO A 247 -5.55 4.90 7.67
CA PRO A 247 -5.37 5.38 6.29
C PRO A 247 -4.50 4.45 5.44
N PHE A 248 -3.41 3.93 6.00
CA PHE A 248 -2.51 3.00 5.33
C PHE A 248 -3.23 1.71 4.87
N LEU A 249 -4.03 1.07 5.74
CA LEU A 249 -4.78 -0.13 5.38
C LEU A 249 -5.87 0.16 4.35
N GLY A 250 -6.57 1.29 4.48
CA GLY A 250 -7.57 1.73 3.52
C GLY A 250 -6.98 1.92 2.12
N LEU A 251 -5.82 2.57 2.03
CA LEU A 251 -5.13 2.79 0.77
C LEU A 251 -4.68 1.46 0.14
N MET A 252 -4.05 0.58 0.92
CA MET A 252 -3.67 -0.77 0.47
C MET A 252 -4.87 -1.57 -0.05
N GLY A 253 -6.00 -1.52 0.69
CA GLY A 253 -7.24 -2.17 0.28
C GLY A 253 -7.78 -1.61 -1.03
N THR A 254 -7.75 -0.30 -1.21
CA THR A 254 -8.26 0.38 -2.41
C THR A 254 -7.40 0.04 -3.64
N VAL A 255 -6.07 0.12 -3.53
CA VAL A 255 -5.15 -0.24 -4.62
C VAL A 255 -5.26 -1.73 -4.97
N GLY A 256 -5.33 -2.60 -3.96
CA GLY A 256 -5.55 -4.03 -4.16
C GLY A 256 -6.89 -4.33 -4.85
N ALA A 257 -7.97 -3.70 -4.41
CA ALA A 257 -9.29 -3.82 -5.03
C ALA A 257 -9.28 -3.38 -6.50
N PHE A 258 -8.60 -2.28 -6.81
CA PHE A 258 -8.43 -1.81 -8.19
C PHE A 258 -7.63 -2.80 -9.04
N ALA A 259 -6.52 -3.34 -8.51
CA ALA A 259 -5.73 -4.36 -9.22
C ALA A 259 -6.56 -5.62 -9.53
N VAL A 260 -7.37 -6.09 -8.59
CA VAL A 260 -8.30 -7.23 -8.79
C VAL A 260 -9.39 -6.88 -9.81
N LEU A 261 -9.95 -5.67 -9.77
CA LEU A 261 -10.94 -5.22 -10.75
C LEU A 261 -10.37 -5.27 -12.17
N VAL A 262 -9.16 -4.73 -12.36
CA VAL A 262 -8.46 -4.78 -13.65
C VAL A 262 -8.20 -6.22 -14.08
N ALA A 263 -7.76 -7.09 -13.18
CA ALA A 263 -7.53 -8.50 -13.45
C ALA A 263 -8.81 -9.22 -13.91
N VAL A 264 -9.94 -8.97 -13.25
CA VAL A 264 -11.27 -9.52 -13.65
C VAL A 264 -11.66 -9.03 -15.03
N LEU A 265 -11.57 -7.71 -15.29
CA LEU A 265 -11.92 -7.14 -16.59
C LEU A 265 -11.08 -7.75 -17.72
N ILE A 266 -9.78 -7.90 -17.50
CA ILE A 266 -8.87 -8.54 -18.47
C ILE A 266 -9.21 -10.00 -18.66
N ALA A 267 -9.49 -10.73 -17.58
CA ALA A 267 -9.86 -12.14 -17.68
C ALA A 267 -11.11 -12.36 -18.54
N ILE A 268 -12.15 -11.55 -18.40
CA ILE A 268 -13.41 -11.71 -19.14
C ILE A 268 -13.43 -11.03 -20.51
N THR A 269 -12.45 -10.17 -20.84
CA THR A 269 -12.38 -9.45 -22.12
C THR A 269 -11.17 -9.86 -22.95
N LEU A 270 -9.95 -9.58 -22.46
CA LEU A 270 -8.72 -9.84 -23.21
C LEU A 270 -8.45 -11.34 -23.38
N THR A 271 -8.71 -12.15 -22.34
CA THR A 271 -8.49 -13.61 -22.42
C THR A 271 -9.33 -14.26 -23.53
N PRO A 272 -10.66 -14.04 -23.65
CA PRO A 272 -11.44 -14.55 -24.78
C PRO A 272 -10.96 -14.03 -26.14
N ALA A 273 -10.54 -12.77 -26.22
CA ALA A 273 -10.00 -12.18 -27.45
C ALA A 273 -8.71 -12.89 -27.89
N LEU A 274 -7.79 -13.10 -26.95
CA LEU A 274 -6.55 -13.86 -27.22
C LEU A 274 -6.81 -15.32 -27.56
N LEU A 275 -7.77 -15.99 -26.91
CA LEU A 275 -8.18 -17.34 -27.26
C LEU A 275 -8.69 -17.41 -28.70
N ARG A 276 -9.44 -16.40 -29.15
CA ARG A 276 -9.89 -16.31 -30.54
C ARG A 276 -8.73 -16.16 -31.52
N LEU A 277 -7.73 -15.34 -31.17
CA LEU A 277 -6.55 -15.09 -31.99
C LEU A 277 -5.68 -16.36 -32.12
N VAL A 278 -5.46 -17.05 -31.01
CA VAL A 278 -4.62 -18.26 -30.94
C VAL A 278 -5.33 -19.47 -31.55
N GLY A 279 -6.65 -19.54 -31.42
CA GLY A 279 -7.47 -20.62 -31.97
C GLY A 279 -7.07 -22.02 -31.44
N MET A 280 -7.08 -23.01 -32.32
CA MET A 280 -6.74 -24.40 -31.96
C MET A 280 -5.29 -24.58 -31.46
N ARG A 281 -4.42 -23.57 -31.57
CA ARG A 281 -3.02 -23.66 -31.07
C ARG A 281 -2.95 -23.75 -29.55
N VAL A 282 -4.01 -23.41 -28.86
CA VAL A 282 -4.13 -23.57 -27.38
C VAL A 282 -4.04 -25.05 -26.97
N LEU A 283 -4.38 -25.98 -27.87
CA LEU A 283 -4.22 -27.44 -27.70
C LEU A 283 -2.88 -27.92 -28.30
N GLY A 284 -2.16 -28.73 -27.56
CA GLY A 284 -0.97 -29.40 -28.09
C GLY A 284 -1.29 -30.36 -29.26
N ARG A 285 -0.31 -30.68 -30.09
CA ARG A 285 -0.50 -31.56 -31.24
C ARG A 285 -1.16 -32.89 -30.88
N ARG A 286 -0.75 -33.52 -29.75
CA ARG A 286 -1.33 -34.78 -29.26
C ARG A 286 -2.76 -34.60 -28.75
N ALA A 287 -3.08 -33.49 -28.13
CA ALA A 287 -4.40 -33.16 -27.63
C ALA A 287 -5.38 -32.88 -28.79
N ARG A 288 -4.93 -32.19 -29.85
CA ARG A 288 -5.72 -31.95 -31.05
C ARG A 288 -6.15 -33.25 -31.76
N ALA A 289 -5.28 -34.24 -31.78
CA ALA A 289 -5.61 -35.55 -32.36
C ALA A 289 -6.70 -36.31 -31.59
N ARG A 290 -7.01 -35.87 -30.37
CA ARG A 290 -8.03 -36.49 -29.49
C ARG A 290 -9.32 -35.67 -29.42
N VAL A 291 -9.44 -34.58 -30.16
CA VAL A 291 -10.66 -33.78 -30.22
C VAL A 291 -11.83 -34.63 -30.71
N GLY A 292 -12.94 -34.62 -29.97
CA GLY A 292 -14.14 -35.41 -30.27
C GLY A 292 -14.03 -36.91 -29.97
N THR A 293 -12.87 -37.42 -29.54
CA THR A 293 -12.75 -38.83 -29.12
C THR A 293 -12.94 -39.02 -27.61
N VAL A 294 -12.90 -37.92 -26.86
CA VAL A 294 -13.21 -37.91 -25.44
C VAL A 294 -14.73 -37.83 -25.30
N HIS A 295 -15.38 -38.96 -25.54
CA HIS A 295 -16.74 -39.15 -25.06
C HIS A 295 -16.69 -38.99 -23.54
N HIS A 296 -17.77 -38.49 -22.94
CA HIS A 296 -17.95 -38.55 -21.50
C HIS A 296 -17.63 -39.99 -21.07
N ALA A 297 -16.35 -40.30 -20.87
CA ALA A 297 -15.98 -41.44 -20.09
C ALA A 297 -16.72 -41.19 -18.78
N ASP A 298 -17.73 -42.03 -18.58
CA ASP A 298 -18.44 -42.16 -17.32
C ASP A 298 -17.39 -42.00 -16.24
N ASP A 299 -17.20 -40.77 -15.81
CA ASP A 299 -16.34 -40.40 -14.69
C ASP A 299 -17.10 -40.86 -13.44
N ARG A 300 -17.39 -42.16 -13.41
CA ARG A 300 -17.54 -42.89 -12.16
C ARG A 300 -16.16 -42.78 -11.56
N ALA A 301 -15.91 -41.61 -10.94
CA ALA A 301 -14.80 -41.39 -10.08
C ALA A 301 -14.71 -42.64 -9.23
N ARG A 302 -13.69 -43.47 -9.52
CA ARG A 302 -13.48 -44.72 -8.77
C ARG A 302 -13.39 -44.30 -7.34
N ALA A 303 -14.50 -44.47 -6.61
CA ALA A 303 -14.65 -43.96 -5.25
C ALA A 303 -13.41 -44.45 -4.46
N MET A 304 -12.56 -43.52 -4.10
CA MET A 304 -11.37 -43.84 -3.32
C MET A 304 -11.86 -44.52 -2.04
N PRO A 305 -11.35 -45.68 -1.67
CA PRO A 305 -11.78 -46.32 -0.44
C PRO A 305 -11.62 -45.37 0.73
N THR A 306 -12.62 -45.32 1.58
CA THR A 306 -12.74 -44.33 2.68
C THR A 306 -11.49 -44.22 3.54
N TRP A 307 -10.78 -45.31 3.79
CA TRP A 307 -9.53 -45.30 4.56
C TRP A 307 -8.40 -44.56 3.84
N ARG A 308 -8.29 -44.64 2.50
CA ARG A 308 -7.30 -43.87 1.74
C ARG A 308 -7.66 -42.38 1.70
N ALA A 309 -8.95 -42.06 1.55
CA ALA A 309 -9.41 -40.67 1.64
C ALA A 309 -9.12 -40.08 3.00
N LEU A 310 -9.35 -40.86 4.07
CA LEU A 310 -9.01 -40.43 5.44
C LEU A 310 -7.50 -40.23 5.64
N LEU A 311 -6.69 -41.18 5.13
CA LEU A 311 -5.23 -41.13 5.22
C LEU A 311 -4.66 -39.91 4.46
N THR A 312 -5.17 -39.60 3.29
CA THR A 312 -4.76 -38.42 2.51
C THR A 312 -5.22 -37.12 3.18
N ALA A 313 -6.43 -37.09 3.74
CA ALA A 313 -6.91 -35.93 4.48
C ALA A 313 -6.08 -35.66 5.76
N VAL A 314 -5.83 -36.71 6.56
CA VAL A 314 -4.99 -36.58 7.77
C VAL A 314 -3.56 -36.19 7.39
N GLY A 315 -2.98 -36.81 6.37
CA GLY A 315 -1.65 -36.47 5.88
C GLY A 315 -1.56 -35.00 5.41
N ALA A 316 -2.56 -34.52 4.71
CA ALA A 316 -2.62 -33.12 4.29
C ALA A 316 -2.76 -32.15 5.48
N ILE A 317 -3.61 -32.49 6.46
CA ILE A 317 -3.76 -31.69 7.68
C ILE A 317 -2.45 -31.66 8.46
N VAL A 318 -1.79 -32.80 8.66
CA VAL A 318 -0.50 -32.86 9.35
C VAL A 318 0.56 -32.05 8.62
N ALA A 319 0.65 -32.17 7.29
CA ALA A 319 1.58 -31.38 6.49
C ALA A 319 1.32 -29.87 6.64
N LEU A 320 0.06 -29.44 6.59
CA LEU A 320 -0.31 -28.03 6.81
C LEU A 320 0.01 -27.55 8.24
N LEU A 321 -0.23 -28.38 9.24
CA LEU A 321 0.11 -28.04 10.62
C LEU A 321 1.63 -27.90 10.82
N VAL A 322 2.43 -28.78 10.21
CA VAL A 322 3.90 -28.68 10.25
C VAL A 322 4.38 -27.39 9.59
N ILE A 323 3.80 -27.02 8.44
CA ILE A 323 4.10 -25.75 7.76
C ILE A 323 3.67 -24.54 8.60
N ALA A 324 2.62 -24.69 9.39
CA ALA A 324 2.11 -23.63 10.27
C ALA A 324 2.89 -23.45 11.58
N ILE A 325 3.77 -24.41 11.97
CA ILE A 325 4.55 -24.31 13.22
C ILE A 325 5.30 -22.98 13.36
N PRO A 326 6.00 -22.45 12.32
CA PRO A 326 6.69 -21.16 12.44
C PRO A 326 5.77 -19.98 12.80
N ALA A 327 4.47 -20.07 12.48
CA ALA A 327 3.52 -19.03 12.84
C ALA A 327 3.32 -18.85 14.36
N LEU A 328 3.65 -19.89 15.16
CA LEU A 328 3.58 -19.81 16.62
C LEU A 328 4.67 -18.92 17.22
N SER A 329 5.78 -18.72 16.51
CA SER A 329 6.89 -17.84 16.89
C SER A 329 6.88 -16.50 16.17
N MET A 330 5.85 -16.23 15.38
CA MET A 330 5.73 -14.99 14.61
C MET A 330 5.48 -13.81 15.54
N ARG A 331 6.33 -12.81 15.46
CA ARG A 331 6.13 -11.52 16.13
C ARG A 331 5.31 -10.63 15.20
N VAL A 332 4.20 -10.13 15.71
CA VAL A 332 3.32 -9.22 14.96
C VAL A 332 3.73 -7.79 15.33
N GLY A 333 4.26 -7.04 14.36
CA GLY A 333 4.68 -5.66 14.51
C GLY A 333 4.68 -4.96 13.15
N LEU A 334 4.90 -3.65 13.16
CA LEU A 334 5.24 -2.95 11.93
C LEU A 334 6.63 -3.43 11.47
N PRO A 335 6.86 -3.53 10.15
CA PRO A 335 8.19 -3.84 9.64
C PRO A 335 9.20 -2.79 10.14
N ASP A 336 10.22 -3.26 10.82
CA ASP A 336 11.36 -2.48 11.27
C ASP A 336 12.65 -3.09 10.72
N GLY A 337 13.80 -2.50 11.07
CA GLY A 337 15.11 -3.01 10.60
C GLY A 337 15.39 -4.45 10.96
N SER A 338 14.73 -5.02 12.01
CA SER A 338 14.88 -6.43 12.38
C SER A 338 14.28 -7.42 11.38
N SER A 339 13.45 -6.93 10.48
CA SER A 339 12.79 -7.74 9.43
C SER A 339 13.62 -7.82 8.14
N GLU A 340 14.70 -7.06 8.06
CA GLU A 340 15.62 -7.04 6.92
C GLU A 340 16.68 -8.15 7.03
N PRO A 341 17.34 -8.54 5.94
CA PRO A 341 18.45 -9.49 5.97
C PRO A 341 19.60 -9.03 6.89
N GLU A 342 20.22 -9.94 7.60
CA GLU A 342 21.30 -9.65 8.57
C GLU A 342 22.51 -8.92 7.96
N ASP A 343 22.73 -9.07 6.66
CA ASP A 343 23.79 -8.40 5.89
C ASP A 343 23.38 -7.01 5.36
N SER A 344 22.16 -6.55 5.61
CA SER A 344 21.68 -5.24 5.18
C SER A 344 22.10 -4.13 6.14
N TYR A 345 22.35 -2.94 5.60
CA TYR A 345 22.62 -1.73 6.40
C TYR A 345 21.49 -1.43 7.40
N ALA A 346 20.25 -1.70 6.99
CA ALA A 346 19.07 -1.46 7.81
C ALA A 346 19.03 -2.37 9.06
N TYR A 347 19.42 -3.65 8.92
CA TYR A 347 19.53 -4.58 10.03
C TYR A 347 20.66 -4.18 10.96
N GLN A 348 21.85 -3.87 10.44
CA GLN A 348 23.00 -3.43 11.23
C GLN A 348 22.69 -2.15 12.02
N ALA A 349 22.06 -1.17 11.40
CA ALA A 349 21.63 0.04 12.10
C ALA A 349 20.60 -0.24 13.20
N TYR A 350 19.65 -1.13 12.94
CA TYR A 350 18.66 -1.55 13.93
C TYR A 350 19.34 -2.24 15.12
N GLU A 351 20.24 -3.19 14.87
CA GLU A 351 20.95 -3.93 15.92
C GLU A 351 21.78 -2.99 16.81
N LEU A 352 22.59 -2.11 16.19
CA LEU A 352 23.39 -1.11 16.93
C LEU A 352 22.51 -0.15 17.72
N THR A 353 21.39 0.30 17.15
CA THR A 353 20.47 1.21 17.84
C THR A 353 19.75 0.50 18.99
N ALA A 354 19.28 -0.72 18.79
CA ALA A 354 18.59 -1.50 19.82
C ALA A 354 19.54 -1.88 20.98
N GLU A 355 20.80 -2.14 20.70
CA GLU A 355 21.83 -2.45 21.71
C GLU A 355 22.21 -1.21 22.52
N ALA A 356 22.39 -0.08 21.86
CA ALA A 356 22.87 1.14 22.49
C ALA A 356 21.77 1.96 23.21
N PHE A 357 20.54 1.96 22.69
CA PHE A 357 19.43 2.80 23.17
C PHE A 357 18.23 1.99 23.69
N GLY A 358 18.24 0.68 23.51
CA GLY A 358 17.16 -0.22 23.93
C GLY A 358 16.19 -0.60 22.81
N SER A 359 15.49 -1.72 23.00
CA SER A 359 14.52 -2.23 22.03
C SER A 359 13.30 -1.31 21.99
N GLY A 360 13.22 -0.46 20.99
CA GLY A 360 12.13 0.50 20.78
C GLY A 360 12.60 1.93 20.52
N ALA A 361 13.93 2.11 20.44
CA ALA A 361 14.54 3.38 20.05
C ALA A 361 14.44 3.64 18.53
#